data_906db4636590da34b6df8d973dc14340
#
_entry.id   906db4636590da34b6df8d973dc14340
#
_cell.length_a   1.000
_cell.length_b   1.000
_cell.length_c   1.000
_cell.angle_alpha   90.00
_cell.angle_beta   90.00
_cell.angle_gamma   90.00
#
_symmetry.space_group_name_H-M   'P 1'
#
loop_
_entity.id
_entity.type
_entity.pdbx_description
1 polymer ?
#
loop_
_entity_poly.entity_id
_entity_poly.type
_entity_poly.pdbx_seq_one_letter_code
_entity_poly.pdbx_strand_id
1 'polypeptide(L)'
;DGCTWNRVTDSAPWAARGMIGHSAVFHGRIWLIGGGTYDTPSIRRRKFYNDVWSTDDGIRWERHTDVAPWKPRQYHDVAVWDDKLWVMEGWYDPVAIDSIDDIADDGNRNDVWFSADGTKWTELSLTPWAPRHAASPFVFDDALWMVTGNNMESDVWKLQRH
;
A
#
# COMPACT_ATOMS: atom_id res chain seq x y z
N ASP A 1 3.64 -26.07 12.13
CA ASP A 1 5.04 -26.36 12.42
C ASP A 1 6.02 -25.51 11.57
N GLY A 2 5.52 -24.81 10.54
CA GLY A 2 6.34 -23.94 9.68
C GLY A 2 7.30 -24.67 8.74
N CYS A 3 7.12 -25.96 8.53
CA CYS A 3 8.07 -26.80 7.79
C CYS A 3 7.73 -26.98 6.30
N THR A 4 6.50 -26.64 5.88
CA THR A 4 6.03 -26.94 4.52
C THR A 4 5.45 -25.70 3.86
N TRP A 5 5.97 -25.36 2.68
CA TRP A 5 5.43 -24.32 1.81
C TRP A 5 4.80 -24.96 0.57
N ASN A 6 3.56 -24.59 0.29
CA ASN A 6 2.86 -25.01 -0.91
C ASN A 6 2.61 -23.79 -1.80
N ARG A 7 2.99 -23.88 -3.06
CA ARG A 7 2.64 -22.86 -4.04
C ARG A 7 1.19 -23.04 -4.47
N VAL A 8 0.37 -22.06 -4.17
CA VAL A 8 -1.09 -22.07 -4.42
C VAL A 8 -1.40 -21.78 -5.87
N THR A 9 -0.65 -20.86 -6.51
CA THR A 9 -0.78 -20.53 -7.93
C THR A 9 0.57 -20.15 -8.53
N ASP A 10 0.77 -20.41 -9.81
CA ASP A 10 1.96 -19.98 -10.56
C ASP A 10 1.84 -18.54 -11.07
N SER A 11 0.62 -18.07 -11.26
CA SER A 11 0.33 -16.74 -11.82
C SER A 11 -1.03 -16.25 -11.34
N ALA A 12 -1.04 -15.19 -10.59
CA ALA A 12 -2.24 -14.46 -10.25
C ALA A 12 -2.67 -13.53 -11.41
N PRO A 13 -3.91 -13.02 -11.43
CA PRO A 13 -4.43 -12.27 -12.58
C PRO A 13 -3.89 -10.85 -12.73
N TRP A 14 -3.16 -10.34 -11.75
CA TRP A 14 -2.54 -9.00 -11.85
C TRP A 14 -1.18 -9.00 -12.52
N ALA A 15 -0.74 -7.86 -12.99
CA ALA A 15 0.61 -7.68 -13.51
C ALA A 15 1.65 -7.91 -12.41
N ALA A 16 2.77 -8.58 -12.74
CA ALA A 16 3.87 -8.81 -11.82
C ALA A 16 4.33 -7.49 -11.19
N ARG A 17 4.44 -7.48 -9.87
CA ARG A 17 4.78 -6.28 -9.09
C ARG A 17 5.55 -6.64 -7.83
N GLY A 18 6.41 -5.74 -7.39
CA GLY A 18 6.98 -5.77 -6.06
C GLY A 18 6.02 -5.09 -5.09
N MET A 19 5.82 -5.73 -3.95
CA MET A 19 5.08 -5.12 -2.85
C MET A 19 5.97 -5.18 -1.62
N ILE A 20 6.33 -4.05 -1.12
CA ILE A 20 7.02 -3.97 0.15
C ILE A 20 5.97 -3.67 1.20
N GLY A 21 5.48 -4.76 1.80
CA GLY A 21 4.78 -4.70 3.07
C GLY A 21 3.25 -4.68 3.06
N HIS A 22 2.53 -4.82 1.91
CA HIS A 22 1.18 -4.29 1.96
C HIS A 22 0.08 -5.15 1.37
N SER A 23 -0.14 -6.26 2.04
CA SER A 23 -1.37 -7.05 1.96
C SER A 23 -2.03 -7.08 3.35
N ALA A 24 -3.32 -7.27 3.40
CA ALA A 24 -4.08 -7.35 4.64
C ALA A 24 -5.03 -8.54 4.62
N VAL A 25 -5.42 -8.99 5.80
CA VAL A 25 -6.57 -9.90 5.96
C VAL A 25 -7.73 -9.09 6.51
N PHE A 26 -8.80 -9.00 5.75
CA PHE A 26 -9.98 -8.24 6.11
C PHE A 26 -11.24 -8.99 5.69
N HIS A 27 -12.21 -9.13 6.59
CA HIS A 27 -13.46 -9.89 6.40
C HIS A 27 -13.22 -11.31 5.83
N GLY A 28 -12.21 -12.02 6.38
CA GLY A 28 -11.88 -13.39 5.97
C GLY A 28 -11.24 -13.53 4.59
N ARG A 29 -10.86 -12.45 3.94
CA ARG A 29 -10.20 -12.41 2.63
C ARG A 29 -8.80 -11.83 2.72
N ILE A 30 -7.92 -12.28 1.86
CA ILE A 30 -6.61 -11.67 1.62
C ILE A 30 -6.81 -10.53 0.62
N TRP A 31 -6.29 -9.35 0.93
CA TRP A 31 -6.36 -8.17 0.09
C TRP A 31 -5.00 -7.78 -0.43
N LEU A 32 -4.95 -7.47 -1.73
CA LEU A 32 -3.81 -6.90 -2.43
C LEU A 32 -4.19 -5.51 -2.94
N ILE A 33 -3.41 -4.51 -2.59
CA ILE A 33 -3.71 -3.11 -2.90
C ILE A 33 -2.49 -2.46 -3.53
N GLY A 34 -2.60 -1.97 -4.76
CA GLY A 34 -1.56 -1.21 -5.42
C GLY A 34 -0.22 -1.93 -5.57
N GLY A 35 0.87 -1.23 -5.35
CA GLY A 35 2.24 -1.70 -5.53
C GLY A 35 2.87 -1.19 -6.83
N GLY A 36 4.05 -1.67 -7.16
CA GLY A 36 4.76 -1.20 -8.35
C GLY A 36 5.86 -2.14 -8.81
N THR A 37 6.61 -1.71 -9.81
CA THR A 37 7.77 -2.43 -10.31
C THR A 37 9.06 -1.73 -9.92
N TYR A 38 10.14 -2.50 -9.84
CA TYR A 38 11.48 -1.96 -9.72
C TYR A 38 12.09 -1.69 -11.10
N ASP A 39 13.05 -0.79 -11.16
CA ASP A 39 13.88 -0.63 -12.35
C ASP A 39 14.80 -1.85 -12.50
N THR A 40 14.75 -2.43 -13.66
CA THR A 40 15.64 -3.51 -14.06
C THR A 40 16.12 -3.23 -15.50
N PRO A 41 17.17 -3.90 -15.98
CA PRO A 41 17.57 -3.75 -17.40
C PRO A 41 16.45 -4.04 -18.40
N SER A 42 15.45 -4.83 -18.00
CA SER A 42 14.27 -5.15 -18.82
C SER A 42 13.07 -4.23 -18.57
N ILE A 43 13.05 -3.50 -17.46
CA ILE A 43 11.98 -2.57 -17.08
C ILE A 43 12.60 -1.18 -16.97
N ARG A 44 12.57 -0.42 -18.09
CA ARG A 44 13.18 0.91 -18.16
C ARG A 44 12.35 2.01 -17.49
N ARG A 45 11.07 1.73 -17.18
CA ARG A 45 10.17 2.65 -16.49
C ARG A 45 9.42 1.91 -15.42
N ARG A 46 9.47 2.43 -14.21
CA ARG A 46 8.65 1.94 -13.11
C ARG A 46 7.18 2.05 -13.47
N LYS A 47 6.43 1.03 -13.07
CA LYS A 47 4.97 1.05 -13.12
C LYS A 47 4.44 1.09 -11.71
N PHE A 48 3.43 1.90 -11.51
CA PHE A 48 2.73 2.02 -10.24
C PHE A 48 1.28 1.63 -10.44
N TYR A 49 0.70 1.02 -9.44
CA TYR A 49 -0.66 0.52 -9.46
C TYR A 49 -1.46 1.10 -8.29
N ASN A 50 -2.77 1.20 -8.47
CA ASN A 50 -3.75 1.54 -7.45
C ASN A 50 -5.02 0.70 -7.58
N ASP A 51 -4.90 -0.48 -8.19
CA ASP A 51 -5.95 -1.47 -8.24
C ASP A 51 -6.11 -2.18 -6.89
N VAL A 52 -7.30 -2.71 -6.64
CA VAL A 52 -7.65 -3.41 -5.40
C VAL A 52 -8.20 -4.78 -5.74
N TRP A 53 -7.61 -5.80 -5.15
CA TRP A 53 -7.97 -7.19 -5.34
C TRP A 53 -8.17 -7.90 -4.02
N SER A 54 -9.04 -8.92 -4.01
CA SER A 54 -9.11 -9.84 -2.87
C SER A 54 -9.38 -11.28 -3.28
N THR A 55 -9.09 -12.19 -2.37
CA THR A 55 -9.37 -13.62 -2.52
C THR A 55 -9.71 -14.25 -1.17
N ASP A 56 -10.49 -15.32 -1.20
CA ASP A 56 -10.78 -16.19 -0.05
C ASP A 56 -9.97 -17.49 -0.09
N ASP A 57 -9.41 -17.87 -1.24
CA ASP A 57 -8.71 -19.15 -1.44
C ASP A 57 -7.25 -18.99 -1.93
N GLY A 58 -6.80 -17.77 -2.25
CA GLY A 58 -5.47 -17.47 -2.80
C GLY A 58 -5.32 -17.85 -4.28
N ILE A 59 -6.35 -18.44 -4.90
CA ILE A 59 -6.33 -18.93 -6.29
C ILE A 59 -7.16 -18.02 -7.19
N ARG A 60 -8.41 -17.79 -6.81
CA ARG A 60 -9.34 -16.94 -7.54
C ARG A 60 -9.39 -15.56 -6.91
N TRP A 61 -9.00 -14.58 -7.69
CA TRP A 61 -8.95 -13.20 -7.24
C TRP A 61 -10.03 -12.38 -7.91
N GLU A 62 -10.72 -11.62 -7.11
CA GLU A 62 -11.71 -10.65 -7.51
C GLU A 62 -11.09 -9.26 -7.52
N ARG A 63 -11.29 -8.52 -8.63
CA ARG A 63 -10.87 -7.12 -8.71
C ARG A 63 -12.03 -6.23 -8.29
N HIS A 64 -11.86 -5.53 -7.18
CA HIS A 64 -12.85 -4.60 -6.64
C HIS A 64 -12.76 -3.22 -7.29
N THR A 65 -11.54 -2.80 -7.60
CA THR A 65 -11.28 -1.48 -8.15
C THR A 65 -10.13 -1.59 -9.15
N ASP A 66 -10.31 -1.03 -10.32
CA ASP A 66 -9.26 -0.95 -11.35
C ASP A 66 -8.36 0.26 -11.12
N VAL A 67 -8.98 1.38 -10.72
CA VAL A 67 -8.31 2.65 -10.43
C VAL A 67 -8.92 3.24 -9.18
N ALA A 68 -8.25 3.08 -8.05
CA ALA A 68 -8.67 3.69 -6.79
C ALA A 68 -8.49 5.22 -6.81
N PRO A 69 -9.14 5.97 -5.91
CA PRO A 69 -9.14 7.43 -5.96
C PRO A 69 -7.78 8.09 -5.67
N TRP A 70 -6.85 7.38 -5.04
CA TRP A 70 -5.48 7.87 -4.82
C TRP A 70 -4.57 7.64 -6.03
N LYS A 71 -3.46 8.35 -6.06
CA LYS A 71 -2.43 8.14 -7.10
C LYS A 71 -1.82 6.74 -6.99
N PRO A 72 -1.57 6.04 -8.11
CA PRO A 72 -0.81 4.79 -8.11
C PRO A 72 0.48 4.94 -7.30
N ARG A 73 0.84 3.95 -6.49
CA ARG A 73 1.98 4.06 -5.58
C ARG A 73 2.53 2.70 -5.16
N GLN A 74 3.77 2.73 -4.67
CA GLN A 74 4.41 1.62 -3.95
C GLN A 74 4.93 2.11 -2.61
N TYR A 75 5.40 1.22 -1.75
CA TYR A 75 5.87 1.51 -0.39
C TYR A 75 4.82 2.22 0.49
N HIS A 76 3.56 2.11 0.11
CA HIS A 76 2.45 2.58 0.92
C HIS A 76 2.13 1.55 2.00
N ASP A 77 1.52 2.00 3.04
CA ASP A 77 1.14 1.18 4.17
C ASP A 77 -0.33 0.75 4.10
N VAL A 78 -0.60 -0.48 4.50
CA VAL A 78 -1.96 -1.01 4.63
C VAL A 78 -2.17 -1.52 6.04
N ALA A 79 -3.29 -1.19 6.63
CA ALA A 79 -3.70 -1.69 7.93
C ALA A 79 -5.17 -2.09 7.95
N VAL A 80 -5.56 -2.86 8.96
CA VAL A 80 -6.97 -3.14 9.28
C VAL A 80 -7.22 -2.65 10.69
N TRP A 81 -8.10 -1.68 10.81
CA TRP A 81 -8.50 -1.14 12.11
C TRP A 81 -9.92 -0.58 12.03
N ASP A 82 -10.67 -0.65 13.12
CA ASP A 82 -12.03 -0.14 13.24
C ASP A 82 -12.97 -0.66 12.12
N ASP A 83 -12.86 -1.97 11.85
CA ASP A 83 -13.61 -2.65 10.79
C ASP A 83 -13.46 -1.99 9.40
N LYS A 84 -12.27 -1.50 9.10
CA LYS A 84 -11.91 -0.83 7.84
C LYS A 84 -10.53 -1.25 7.36
N LEU A 85 -10.38 -1.27 6.05
CA LEU A 85 -9.08 -1.24 5.37
C LEU A 85 -8.57 0.20 5.35
N TRP A 86 -7.30 0.39 5.62
CA TRP A 86 -6.60 1.67 5.59
C TRP A 86 -5.43 1.59 4.60
N VAL A 87 -5.30 2.63 3.78
CA VAL A 87 -4.18 2.84 2.86
C VAL A 87 -3.57 4.19 3.19
N MET A 88 -2.27 4.20 3.45
CA MET A 88 -1.59 5.40 3.96
C MET A 88 -0.30 5.62 3.18
N GLU A 89 0.04 6.89 2.96
CA GLU A 89 1.37 7.28 2.51
C GLU A 89 1.79 6.64 1.18
N GLY A 90 3.08 6.40 1.01
CA GLY A 90 3.64 5.74 -0.16
C GLY A 90 4.41 6.67 -1.07
N TRP A 91 4.94 6.08 -2.12
CA TRP A 91 5.78 6.78 -3.07
C TRP A 91 5.31 6.57 -4.50
N TYR A 92 5.26 7.66 -5.25
CA TYR A 92 4.91 7.70 -6.67
C TYR A 92 5.81 8.67 -7.42
N ASP A 93 6.57 8.15 -8.36
CA ASP A 93 7.36 8.96 -9.27
C ASP A 93 7.10 8.49 -10.71
N PRO A 94 6.40 9.29 -11.51
CA PRO A 94 6.08 8.96 -12.90
C PRO A 94 7.24 9.22 -13.86
N VAL A 95 8.30 9.89 -13.41
CA VAL A 95 9.42 10.25 -14.27
C VAL A 95 10.30 9.02 -14.50
N ALA A 96 10.56 8.70 -15.75
CA ALA A 96 11.61 7.76 -16.10
C ALA A 96 12.93 8.35 -15.60
N ILE A 97 13.67 7.59 -14.81
CA ILE A 97 15.02 7.98 -14.40
C ILE A 97 15.93 7.89 -15.64
N ASP A 98 15.85 8.87 -16.51
CA ASP A 98 16.87 9.12 -17.55
C ASP A 98 17.96 10.08 -17.03
N SER A 99 17.72 10.73 -15.87
CA SER A 99 18.74 11.50 -15.15
C SER A 99 18.52 11.44 -13.64
N ILE A 100 19.60 11.31 -12.90
CA ILE A 100 19.64 11.37 -11.43
C ILE A 100 19.27 12.78 -10.91
N ASP A 101 19.26 13.77 -11.77
CA ASP A 101 19.05 15.18 -11.43
C ASP A 101 17.57 15.62 -11.46
N ASP A 102 16.65 14.77 -11.97
CA ASP A 102 15.23 15.09 -12.12
C ASP A 102 14.34 14.65 -10.93
N ILE A 103 14.91 14.40 -9.77
CA ILE A 103 14.14 14.16 -8.53
C ILE A 103 13.62 15.51 -7.99
N ALA A 104 12.79 16.16 -8.75
CA ALA A 104 12.20 17.44 -8.34
C ALA A 104 10.99 17.31 -7.40
N ASP A 105 10.36 16.14 -7.35
CA ASP A 105 9.34 15.76 -6.38
C ASP A 105 9.86 14.52 -5.67
N ASP A 106 9.99 14.54 -4.37
CA ASP A 106 10.44 13.38 -3.59
C ASP A 106 9.48 12.18 -3.70
N GLY A 107 8.37 12.36 -4.40
CA GLY A 107 7.39 11.32 -4.69
C GLY A 107 6.58 10.86 -3.48
N ASN A 108 6.94 11.28 -2.29
CA ASN A 108 6.30 10.90 -1.05
C ASN A 108 4.87 11.44 -0.95
N ARG A 109 4.02 10.70 -0.26
CA ARG A 109 2.63 11.04 0.00
C ARG A 109 2.35 11.04 1.50
N ASN A 110 1.31 11.76 1.90
CA ASN A 110 0.84 11.78 3.28
C ASN A 110 -0.68 11.60 3.37
N ASP A 111 -1.35 11.32 2.26
CA ASP A 111 -2.77 11.05 2.24
C ASP A 111 -3.10 9.71 2.89
N VAL A 112 -4.25 9.64 3.50
CA VAL A 112 -4.79 8.45 4.17
C VAL A 112 -6.18 8.18 3.64
N TRP A 113 -6.44 6.95 3.26
CA TRP A 113 -7.71 6.49 2.74
C TRP A 113 -8.22 5.32 3.54
N PHE A 114 -9.52 5.21 3.70
CA PHE A 114 -10.14 4.06 4.35
C PHE A 114 -11.38 3.57 3.60
N SER A 115 -11.68 2.29 3.79
CA SER A 115 -12.84 1.63 3.20
C SER A 115 -13.37 0.54 4.12
N ALA A 116 -14.70 0.43 4.24
CA ALA A 116 -15.36 -0.66 4.94
C ALA A 116 -15.63 -1.88 4.04
N ASP A 117 -15.47 -1.75 2.72
CA ASP A 117 -15.83 -2.78 1.75
C ASP A 117 -14.76 -3.05 0.68
N GLY A 118 -13.64 -2.29 0.70
CA GLY A 118 -12.58 -2.37 -0.31
C GLY A 118 -12.95 -1.80 -1.67
N THR A 119 -14.13 -1.24 -1.82
CA THR A 119 -14.66 -0.70 -3.09
C THR A 119 -14.87 0.80 -3.03
N LYS A 120 -15.50 1.28 -1.97
CA LYS A 120 -15.74 2.71 -1.72
C LYS A 120 -14.72 3.22 -0.73
N TRP A 121 -13.95 4.20 -1.16
CA TRP A 121 -12.86 4.77 -0.38
C TRP A 121 -13.13 6.22 -0.02
N THR A 122 -12.78 6.56 1.19
CA THR A 122 -12.90 7.93 1.73
C THR A 122 -11.53 8.40 2.17
N GLU A 123 -11.17 9.61 1.78
CA GLU A 123 -9.95 10.25 2.25
C GLU A 123 -10.16 10.81 3.66
N LEU A 124 -9.21 10.52 4.55
CA LEU A 124 -9.11 11.19 5.83
C LEU A 124 -8.45 12.55 5.61
N SER A 125 -9.23 13.61 5.74
CA SER A 125 -8.70 14.96 5.58
C SER A 125 -7.75 15.33 6.72
N LEU A 126 -6.65 16.03 6.36
CA LEU A 126 -5.68 16.63 7.28
C LEU A 126 -4.85 15.63 8.08
N THR A 127 -3.94 14.96 7.40
CA THR A 127 -2.85 14.25 8.06
C THR A 127 -1.79 15.23 8.57
N PRO A 128 -1.36 15.13 9.84
CA PRO A 128 -0.50 16.13 10.44
C PRO A 128 1.00 15.94 10.16
N TRP A 129 1.40 14.84 9.55
CA TRP A 129 2.80 14.51 9.27
C TRP A 129 3.25 14.91 7.87
N ALA A 130 4.56 15.02 7.71
CA ALA A 130 5.17 15.25 6.41
C ALA A 130 5.03 14.03 5.48
N PRO A 131 4.95 14.23 4.15
CA PRO A 131 4.91 13.13 3.19
C PRO A 131 6.05 12.13 3.40
N ARG A 132 5.72 10.83 3.40
CA ARG A 132 6.66 9.72 3.62
C ARG A 132 6.21 8.45 2.94
N HIS A 133 7.05 7.42 2.96
CA HIS A 133 6.71 6.06 2.56
C HIS A 133 7.41 5.04 3.47
N ALA A 134 7.00 3.79 3.40
CA ALA A 134 7.61 2.70 4.16
C ALA A 134 7.69 2.99 5.66
N ALA A 135 6.63 3.52 6.24
CA ALA A 135 6.47 3.63 7.67
C ALA A 135 6.17 2.24 8.27
N SER A 136 5.88 2.19 9.55
CA SER A 136 5.52 0.95 10.22
C SER A 136 4.17 1.12 10.92
N PRO A 137 3.06 0.80 10.27
CA PRO A 137 1.75 0.84 10.90
C PRO A 137 1.48 -0.45 11.68
N PHE A 138 0.80 -0.32 12.78
CA PHE A 138 0.30 -1.45 13.57
C PHE A 138 -0.90 -1.04 14.42
N VAL A 139 -1.67 -2.03 14.86
CA VAL A 139 -2.79 -1.82 15.77
C VAL A 139 -2.37 -2.22 17.17
N PHE A 140 -2.52 -1.30 18.10
CA PHE A 140 -2.24 -1.52 19.50
C PHE A 140 -3.20 -0.69 20.37
N ASP A 141 -3.71 -1.28 21.43
CA ASP A 141 -4.63 -0.65 22.39
C ASP A 141 -5.80 0.09 21.71
N ASP A 142 -6.50 -0.64 20.83
CA ASP A 142 -7.66 -0.16 20.03
C ASP A 142 -7.39 1.12 19.23
N ALA A 143 -6.16 1.34 18.81
CA ALA A 143 -5.75 2.47 17.99
C ALA A 143 -4.86 2.02 16.84
N LEU A 144 -4.87 2.77 15.75
CA LEU A 144 -3.93 2.61 14.64
C LEU A 144 -2.73 3.52 14.88
N TRP A 145 -1.57 2.93 14.93
CA TRP A 145 -0.30 3.60 15.16
C TRP A 145 0.55 3.59 13.90
N MET A 146 1.37 4.60 13.76
CA MET A 146 2.37 4.71 12.73
C MET A 146 3.65 5.29 13.33
N VAL A 147 4.78 4.68 13.01
CA VAL A 147 6.09 5.12 13.48
C VAL A 147 7.08 5.15 12.33
N THR A 148 8.03 6.06 12.39
CA THR A 148 9.16 6.17 11.46
C THR A 148 8.75 6.54 10.02
N GLY A 149 9.62 6.24 9.07
CA GLY A 149 9.44 6.46 7.63
C GLY A 149 10.80 6.52 6.91
N ASN A 150 10.74 6.63 5.60
CA ASN A 150 11.92 6.60 4.74
C ASN A 150 12.86 7.80 4.90
N ASN A 151 12.38 8.94 5.39
CA ASN A 151 13.19 10.15 5.59
C ASN A 151 13.86 10.20 6.96
N MET A 152 14.00 9.05 7.63
CA MET A 152 14.59 8.93 8.97
C MET A 152 13.78 9.68 10.04
N GLU A 153 12.47 9.66 9.93
CA GLU A 153 11.58 10.24 10.94
C GLU A 153 11.70 9.49 12.28
N SER A 154 11.54 10.22 13.35
CA SER A 154 11.51 9.69 14.72
C SER A 154 10.20 9.98 15.44
N ASP A 155 9.20 10.42 14.70
CA ASP A 155 7.87 10.71 15.22
C ASP A 155 7.02 9.44 15.35
N VAL A 156 6.02 9.55 16.22
CA VAL A 156 5.02 8.50 16.48
C VAL A 156 3.65 9.12 16.41
N TRP A 157 2.80 8.55 15.60
CA TRP A 157 1.43 9.01 15.39
C TRP A 157 0.42 7.97 15.83
N LYS A 158 -0.72 8.43 16.31
CA LYS A 158 -1.81 7.59 16.79
C LYS A 158 -3.15 8.13 16.27
N LEU A 159 -3.90 7.27 15.59
CA LEU A 159 -5.31 7.49 15.27
C LEU A 159 -6.16 6.68 16.24
N GLN A 160 -7.11 7.33 16.89
CA GLN A 160 -8.02 6.70 17.85
C GLN A 160 -9.45 7.17 17.61
N ARG A 161 -10.41 6.38 18.09
CA ARG A 161 -11.81 6.81 18.12
C ARG A 161 -11.99 7.97 19.11
N HIS A 162 -12.91 8.84 18.81
CA HIS A 162 -13.38 9.88 19.73
C HIS A 162 -14.67 9.46 20.40
#